data_116e54ab29d7485980c5092ed4683c8b
#
_entry.id   116e54ab29d7485980c5092ed4683c8b
#
_cell.length_a   1.000
_cell.length_b   1.000
_cell.length_c   1.000
_cell.angle_alpha   90.00
_cell.angle_beta   90.00
_cell.angle_gamma   90.00
#
_symmetry.space_group_name_H-M   'P 1'
#
loop_
_entity.id
_entity.type
_entity.pdbx_description
1 polymer ?
#
loop_
_entity_poly.entity_id
_entity_poly.type
_entity_poly.pdbx_seq_one_letter_code
_entity_poly.pdbx_strand_id
1 'polypeptide(L)'
;MRRLISFSTLGMLTVPFILAAGAQAPPGPVFASKLLVNNDRLQIQRLSVPAGFRETLQVVPNDLIAIQVTPGDLEVVINGQKTAGRIEPGTAFYVPKNAPHQFLNMGQAPYDVVVVTLK
;
A
#
# COMPACT_ATOMS: atom_id res chain seq x y z
N MET A 1 -13.12 19.72 -1.44
CA MET A 1 -13.11 19.03 -1.49
C MET A 1 -13.09 18.86 -1.85
N ARG A 2 -13.03 19.16 -1.69
CA ARG A 2 -13.00 18.48 -1.95
C ARG A 2 -12.68 18.18 -2.51
N ARG A 3 -12.41 18.47 -2.45
CA ARG A 3 -12.14 17.69 -2.96
C ARG A 3 -11.72 17.31 -3.36
N LEU A 4 -11.60 17.76 -3.50
CA LEU A 4 -11.22 16.92 -3.88
C LEU A 4 -11.01 16.71 -4.21
N ILE A 5 -11.02 16.82 -4.26
CA ILE A 5 -10.78 16.17 -4.50
C ILE A 5 -10.58 16.12 -4.79
N SER A 6 -10.38 16.30 -4.84
CA SER A 6 -10.22 15.82 -5.03
C SER A 6 -9.88 15.76 -5.32
N PHE A 7 -9.61 15.18 -5.12
CA PHE A 7 -9.37 14.76 -5.12
C PHE A 7 -9.04 14.82 -5.21
N SER A 8 -8.72 15.59 -5.62
CA SER A 8 -8.55 15.05 -5.54
C SER A 8 -8.28 14.89 -5.66
N THR A 9 -8.02 15.11 -5.58
CA THR A 9 -7.80 14.43 -5.44
C THR A 9 -7.44 14.17 -5.46
N LEU A 10 -7.11 14.27 -5.37
CA LEU A 10 -6.88 13.56 -5.13
C LEU A 10 -6.59 13.18 -4.95
N GLY A 11 -6.62 13.28 -4.94
CA GLY A 11 -6.27 12.42 -4.63
C GLY A 11 -6.18 12.15 -4.42
N MET A 12 -5.82 11.81 -4.32
CA MET A 12 -5.79 11.09 -3.96
C MET A 12 -5.86 10.61 -3.57
N LEU A 13 -5.79 10.55 -3.69
CA LEU A 13 -5.90 9.73 -3.31
C LEU A 13 -6.00 9.29 -2.87
N THR A 14 -5.95 9.01 -2.74
CA THR A 14 -6.06 8.25 -2.30
C THR A 14 -6.06 7.75 -1.87
N VAL A 15 -5.93 7.52 -1.81
CA VAL A 15 -5.87 6.80 -1.36
C VAL A 15 -5.97 6.32 -0.74
N PRO A 16 -5.90 5.84 -0.77
CA PRO A 16 -5.91 5.30 -0.15
C PRO A 16 -5.70 5.03 0.36
N PHE A 17 -5.55 5.09 0.36
CA PHE A 17 -5.34 4.90 0.91
C PHE A 17 -5.67 5.16 1.37
N ILE A 18 -5.60 5.13 0.93
CA ILE A 18 -5.86 5.19 1.29
C ILE A 18 -6.37 5.58 1.57
N LEU A 19 -6.47 5.65 1.43
CA LEU A 19 -6.95 5.80 1.58
C LEU A 19 -7.78 6.21 1.99
N ALA A 20 -8.25 6.61 2.30
CA ALA A 20 -8.84 6.86 2.68
C ALA A 20 -9.39 7.45 3.08
N ALA A 21 -9.85 7.50 3.02
CA ALA A 21 -10.20 8.52 3.48
C ALA A 21 -10.80 9.26 4.39
N GLY A 22 -11.35 9.61 4.57
CA GLY A 22 -12.15 10.43 5.30
C GLY A 22 -11.60 10.93 6.55
N ALA A 23 -11.83 10.28 7.56
CA ALA A 23 -11.31 10.70 8.84
C ALA A 23 -9.81 10.99 8.73
N GLN A 24 -9.39 12.10 9.29
CA GLN A 24 -7.99 12.46 9.27
C GLN A 24 -7.23 11.61 10.23
N ALA A 25 -6.37 10.78 9.71
CA ALA A 25 -5.42 10.06 10.53
C ALA A 25 -4.42 11.05 11.11
N PRO A 26 -3.87 10.79 12.30
CA PRO A 26 -2.74 11.57 12.79
C PRO A 26 -1.63 11.56 11.76
N PRO A 27 -0.85 12.62 11.67
CA PRO A 27 0.29 12.63 10.77
C PRO A 27 1.20 11.46 11.09
N GLY A 28 1.46 10.64 10.11
CA GLY A 28 2.40 9.55 10.19
C GLY A 28 3.42 9.70 9.09
N PRO A 29 4.29 8.69 8.90
CA PRO A 29 5.19 8.70 7.77
C PRO A 29 4.38 8.83 6.48
N VAL A 30 4.79 9.74 5.61
CA VAL A 30 4.12 9.95 4.33
C VAL A 30 4.84 9.14 3.28
N PHE A 31 4.09 8.31 2.57
CA PHE A 31 4.63 7.60 1.43
C PHE A 31 4.81 8.54 0.27
N ALA A 32 5.94 8.43 -0.42
CA ALA A 32 5.99 8.93 -1.78
C ALA A 32 5.17 7.96 -2.64
N SER A 33 4.18 8.47 -3.31
CA SER A 33 3.23 7.67 -4.09
C SER A 33 3.12 8.23 -5.49
N LYS A 34 3.12 7.34 -6.48
CA LYS A 34 2.95 7.71 -7.86
C LYS A 34 1.89 6.82 -8.50
N LEU A 35 0.84 7.46 -9.01
CA LEU A 35 -0.19 6.75 -9.76
C LEU A 35 0.33 6.44 -11.15
N LEU A 36 0.36 5.17 -11.53
CA LEU A 36 0.89 4.73 -12.82
C LEU A 36 -0.23 4.43 -13.81
N VAL A 37 -1.30 3.77 -13.36
CA VAL A 37 -2.45 3.41 -14.19
C VAL A 37 -3.71 3.54 -13.34
N ASN A 38 -4.76 4.07 -13.93
CA ASN A 38 -6.06 4.08 -13.29
C ASN A 38 -7.15 4.04 -14.36
N ASN A 39 -7.93 2.96 -14.35
CA ASN A 39 -9.05 2.79 -15.27
C ASN A 39 -10.17 2.02 -14.59
N ASP A 40 -11.17 1.58 -15.35
CA ASP A 40 -12.35 0.92 -14.80
C ASP A 40 -12.03 -0.44 -14.17
N ARG A 41 -10.90 -1.03 -14.51
CA ARG A 41 -10.58 -2.40 -14.11
C ARG A 41 -9.57 -2.48 -12.99
N LEU A 42 -8.63 -1.53 -12.96
CA LEU A 42 -7.55 -1.60 -11.98
C LEU A 42 -6.91 -0.24 -11.75
N GLN A 43 -6.17 -0.18 -10.66
CA GLN A 43 -5.31 0.94 -10.34
C GLN A 43 -3.94 0.40 -10.00
N ILE A 44 -2.90 1.03 -10.54
CA ILE A 44 -1.52 0.66 -10.22
C ILE A 44 -0.81 1.88 -9.64
N GLN A 45 -0.24 1.70 -8.46
CA GLN A 45 0.54 2.73 -7.79
C GLN A 45 1.92 2.21 -7.44
N ARG A 46 2.92 3.07 -7.53
CA ARG A 46 4.23 2.81 -6.96
C ARG A 46 4.34 3.57 -5.65
N LEU A 47 4.73 2.87 -4.61
CA LEU A 47 4.88 3.44 -3.27
C LEU A 47 6.32 3.30 -2.82
N SER A 48 6.84 4.34 -2.19
CA SER A 48 8.11 4.27 -1.47
C SER A 48 7.79 4.25 0.02
N VAL A 49 8.11 3.14 0.67
CA VAL A 49 7.75 2.89 2.06
C VAL A 49 8.94 3.24 2.95
N PRO A 50 8.81 4.21 3.84
CA PRO A 50 9.95 4.64 4.66
C PRO A 50 10.40 3.55 5.64
N ALA A 51 11.66 3.64 6.02
CA ALA A 51 12.24 2.74 7.02
C ALA A 51 11.40 2.76 8.31
N GLY A 52 11.19 1.60 8.89
CA GLY A 52 10.49 1.50 10.17
C GLY A 52 8.98 1.71 10.10
N PHE A 53 8.43 1.89 8.91
CA PHE A 53 6.98 2.10 8.79
C PHE A 53 6.22 0.86 9.25
N ARG A 54 5.20 1.09 10.08
CA ARG A 54 4.35 0.03 10.61
C ARG A 54 2.91 0.34 10.23
N GLU A 55 2.43 -0.38 9.24
CA GLU A 55 1.04 -0.25 8.80
C GLU A 55 0.11 -0.83 9.85
N THR A 56 -1.03 -0.17 10.09
CA THR A 56 -2.08 -0.78 10.90
C THR A 56 -2.81 -1.84 10.08
N LEU A 57 -3.50 -2.74 10.75
CA LEU A 57 -4.25 -3.80 10.09
C LEU A 57 -5.29 -3.17 9.16
N GLN A 58 -5.28 -3.59 7.89
CA GLN A 58 -6.15 -3.06 6.84
C GLN A 58 -7.09 -4.13 6.35
N VAL A 59 -8.30 -3.71 5.95
CA VAL A 59 -9.25 -4.56 5.24
C VAL A 59 -9.74 -3.76 4.06
N VAL A 60 -9.50 -4.28 2.85
CA VAL A 60 -9.84 -3.57 1.61
C VAL A 60 -10.80 -4.43 0.80
N PRO A 61 -11.86 -3.84 0.23
CA PRO A 61 -12.88 -4.61 -0.51
C PRO A 61 -12.46 -4.94 -1.94
N ASN A 62 -11.16 -4.97 -2.21
CA ASN A 62 -10.60 -5.24 -3.54
C ASN A 62 -9.50 -6.26 -3.41
N ASP A 63 -9.30 -7.07 -4.45
CA ASP A 63 -8.11 -7.88 -4.56
C ASP A 63 -6.91 -6.99 -4.82
N LEU A 64 -5.82 -7.24 -4.12
CA LEU A 64 -4.58 -6.48 -4.26
C LEU A 64 -3.44 -7.42 -4.64
N ILE A 65 -2.53 -6.91 -5.44
CA ILE A 65 -1.26 -7.58 -5.71
C ILE A 65 -0.17 -6.56 -5.39
N ALA A 66 0.75 -6.94 -4.50
CA ALA A 66 1.89 -6.11 -4.14
C ALA A 66 3.14 -6.74 -4.70
N ILE A 67 3.90 -5.99 -5.49
CA ILE A 67 5.11 -6.48 -6.17
C ILE A 67 6.28 -5.67 -5.66
N GLN A 68 7.27 -6.37 -5.08
CA GLN A 68 8.47 -5.74 -4.58
C GLN A 68 9.33 -5.24 -5.74
N VAL A 69 9.72 -3.96 -5.68
CA VAL A 69 10.55 -3.35 -6.73
C VAL A 69 11.99 -3.28 -6.28
N THR A 70 12.23 -2.82 -5.07
CA THR A 70 13.57 -2.82 -4.46
C THR A 70 13.57 -3.78 -3.27
N PRO A 71 14.74 -4.35 -2.91
CA PRO A 71 14.77 -5.29 -1.79
C PRO A 71 14.46 -4.57 -0.46
N GLY A 72 13.91 -5.32 0.48
CA GLY A 72 13.61 -4.78 1.80
C GLY A 72 13.45 -5.87 2.84
N ASP A 73 13.53 -5.48 4.09
CA ASP A 73 13.27 -6.37 5.22
C ASP A 73 11.85 -6.09 5.69
N LEU A 74 10.96 -7.01 5.43
CA LEU A 74 9.53 -6.83 5.67
C LEU A 74 8.99 -7.89 6.62
N GLU A 75 7.91 -7.52 7.26
CA GLU A 75 6.98 -8.47 7.86
C GLU A 75 5.65 -8.25 7.15
N VAL A 76 5.14 -9.30 6.53
CA VAL A 76 3.88 -9.27 5.79
C VAL A 76 2.92 -10.24 6.46
N VAL A 77 1.76 -9.74 6.86
CA VAL A 77 0.72 -10.56 7.47
C VAL A 77 -0.52 -10.48 6.59
N ILE A 78 -0.97 -11.62 6.10
CA ILE A 78 -2.16 -11.72 5.26
C ILE A 78 -3.02 -12.85 5.80
N ASN A 79 -4.25 -12.54 6.20
CA ASN A 79 -5.16 -13.52 6.80
C ASN A 79 -4.53 -14.25 7.97
N GLY A 80 -3.75 -13.56 8.80
CA GLY A 80 -3.08 -14.13 9.95
C GLY A 80 -1.81 -14.90 9.64
N GLN A 81 -1.45 -15.07 8.37
CA GLN A 81 -0.22 -15.76 7.99
C GLN A 81 0.91 -14.75 7.82
N LYS A 82 2.00 -15.00 8.51
CA LYS A 82 3.14 -14.09 8.55
C LYS A 82 4.26 -14.61 7.65
N THR A 83 4.80 -13.72 6.82
CA THR A 83 6.05 -13.91 6.10
C THR A 83 6.99 -12.81 6.56
N ALA A 84 8.18 -13.15 7.03
CA ALA A 84 9.14 -12.17 7.52
C ALA A 84 10.52 -12.45 6.98
N GLY A 85 11.28 -11.38 6.76
CA GLY A 85 12.66 -11.46 6.33
C GLY A 85 12.94 -10.60 5.12
N ARG A 86 14.03 -10.93 4.44
CA ARG A 86 14.47 -10.23 3.25
C ARG A 86 13.58 -10.60 2.08
N ILE A 87 12.97 -9.60 1.48
CA ILE A 87 12.11 -9.78 0.31
C ILE A 87 12.83 -9.20 -0.89
N GLU A 88 13.00 -10.04 -1.92
CA GLU A 88 13.75 -9.66 -3.12
C GLU A 88 12.84 -9.01 -4.17
N PRO A 89 13.43 -8.20 -5.08
CA PRO A 89 12.67 -7.63 -6.18
C PRO A 89 11.97 -8.70 -7.01
N GLY A 90 10.75 -8.42 -7.44
CA GLY A 90 9.94 -9.37 -8.21
C GLY A 90 9.09 -10.29 -7.36
N THR A 91 9.28 -10.31 -6.05
CA THR A 91 8.39 -11.06 -5.16
C THR A 91 7.01 -10.40 -5.17
N ALA A 92 5.97 -11.21 -5.32
CA ALA A 92 4.60 -10.73 -5.35
C ALA A 92 3.80 -11.34 -4.22
N PHE A 93 2.95 -10.52 -3.61
CA PHE A 93 2.00 -10.96 -2.60
C PHE A 93 0.59 -10.70 -3.10
N TYR A 94 -0.26 -11.71 -2.97
CA TYR A 94 -1.67 -11.56 -3.28
C TYR A 94 -2.47 -11.38 -1.99
N VAL A 95 -3.24 -10.31 -1.94
CA VAL A 95 -4.13 -10.02 -0.80
C VAL A 95 -5.57 -10.15 -1.32
N PRO A 96 -6.27 -11.21 -0.93
CA PRO A 96 -7.69 -11.35 -1.34
C PRO A 96 -8.52 -10.20 -0.79
N LYS A 97 -9.57 -9.86 -1.50
CA LYS A 97 -10.52 -8.85 -1.01
C LYS A 97 -11.03 -9.25 0.37
N ASN A 98 -11.18 -8.26 1.23
CA ASN A 98 -11.66 -8.40 2.60
C ASN A 98 -10.72 -9.20 3.52
N ALA A 99 -9.53 -9.55 3.07
CA ALA A 99 -8.55 -10.23 3.93
C ALA A 99 -7.84 -9.20 4.81
N PRO A 100 -7.83 -9.38 6.12
CA PRO A 100 -7.03 -8.51 6.98
C PRO A 100 -5.56 -8.66 6.64
N HIS A 101 -4.86 -7.54 6.51
CA HIS A 101 -3.45 -7.58 6.15
C HIS A 101 -2.70 -6.37 6.69
N GLN A 102 -1.39 -6.53 6.83
CA GLN A 102 -0.50 -5.40 7.11
C GLN A 102 0.89 -5.70 6.58
N PHE A 103 1.56 -4.63 6.16
CA PHE A 103 2.93 -4.66 5.68
C PHE A 103 3.76 -3.75 6.57
N LEU A 104 4.85 -4.28 7.10
CA LEU A 104 5.73 -3.56 8.01
C LEU A 104 7.12 -3.50 7.41
N ASN A 105 7.70 -2.31 7.34
CA ASN A 105 9.11 -2.18 6.96
C ASN A 105 9.94 -2.34 8.22
N MET A 106 10.59 -3.49 8.35
CA MET A 106 11.41 -3.82 9.52
C MET A 106 12.87 -3.40 9.33
N GLY A 107 13.20 -2.86 8.17
CA GLY A 107 14.56 -2.48 7.85
C GLY A 107 14.87 -1.03 8.19
N GLN A 108 16.11 -0.64 7.90
CA GLN A 108 16.60 0.71 8.15
C GLN A 108 16.71 1.54 6.86
N ALA A 109 16.18 1.02 5.77
CA ALA A 109 16.15 1.70 4.49
C ALA A 109 14.73 1.68 3.92
N PRO A 110 14.35 2.67 3.12
CA PRO A 110 13.08 2.60 2.41
C PRO A 110 13.10 1.51 1.34
N TYR A 111 11.91 1.04 0.96
CA TYR A 111 11.80 0.15 -0.20
C TYR A 111 10.65 0.62 -1.09
N ASP A 112 10.70 0.24 -2.36
CA ASP A 112 9.66 0.53 -3.30
C ASP A 112 8.85 -0.72 -3.60
N VAL A 113 7.54 -0.54 -3.72
CA VAL A 113 6.59 -1.59 -4.04
C VAL A 113 5.57 -1.03 -5.03
N VAL A 114 5.13 -1.89 -5.95
CA VAL A 114 4.01 -1.57 -6.85
C VAL A 114 2.79 -2.30 -6.35
N VAL A 115 1.71 -1.57 -6.15
CA VAL A 115 0.44 -2.13 -5.70
C VAL A 115 -0.58 -2.04 -6.82
N VAL A 116 -1.13 -3.20 -7.19
CA VAL A 116 -2.21 -3.31 -8.16
C VAL A 116 -3.50 -3.55 -7.39
N THR A 117 -4.45 -2.63 -7.55
CA THR A 117 -5.78 -2.78 -6.97
C THR A 117 -6.74 -3.19 -8.09
N LEU A 118 -7.37 -4.33 -7.96
CA LEU A 118 -8.35 -4.81 -8.94
C LEU A 118 -9.73 -4.30 -8.56
N LYS A 119 -10.39 -3.68 -9.53
CA LYS A 119 -11.70 -3.06 -9.29
C LYS A 119 -12.86 -3.98 -9.64
#